data_83050e3e8e9ce3e2d50a7c8001b7e00e
#
_entry.id   83050e3e8e9ce3e2d50a7c8001b7e00e
#
_cell.length_a   1.000
_cell.length_b   1.000
_cell.length_c   1.000
_cell.angle_alpha   90.00
_cell.angle_beta   90.00
_cell.angle_gamma   90.00
#
_symmetry.space_group_name_H-M   'P 1'
#
loop_
_entity.id
_entity.type
_entity.pdbx_description
1 polymer ?
#
loop_
_entity_poly.entity_id
_entity_poly.type
_entity_poly.pdbx_seq_one_letter_code
_entity_poly.pdbx_strand_id
1 'polypeptide(L)'
;MFKKLVAIEPVSLVEEAEKELHQYAEKVVMYDDVPADDDEIIRRIGDADGVLLSYTSKINSYVFEHCPAVRYVGMCCSLYSKESANVDIAWAEEHGVTVKGIRDYGDRGVVEYVICELVRFLHGYDRPMWKEMPVEITGLKVGMV
;
A
#
# COMPACT_ATOMS: atom_id res chain seq x y z
N MET A 1 11.40 20.28 1.31
CA MET A 1 12.07 19.36 0.38
C MET A 1 12.86 18.35 1.21
N PHE A 2 12.82 17.08 0.85
CA PHE A 2 13.62 16.03 1.50
C PHE A 2 15.06 16.08 0.97
N LYS A 3 16.02 15.74 1.84
CA LYS A 3 17.41 15.53 1.39
C LYS A 3 17.54 14.22 0.63
N LYS A 4 16.90 13.18 1.17
CA LYS A 4 16.88 11.85 0.55
C LYS A 4 15.52 11.18 0.80
N LEU A 5 14.88 10.75 -0.27
CA LEU A 5 13.68 9.93 -0.26
C LEU A 5 14.06 8.52 -0.71
N VAL A 6 13.66 7.52 0.06
CA VAL A 6 13.93 6.12 -0.28
C VAL A 6 12.64 5.31 -0.34
N ALA A 7 12.41 4.60 -1.44
CA ALA A 7 11.43 3.52 -1.51
C ALA A 7 12.14 2.23 -1.13
N ILE A 8 11.81 1.66 0.03
CA ILE A 8 12.51 0.50 0.60
C ILE A 8 12.15 -0.82 -0.04
N GLU A 9 11.09 -0.83 -0.85
CA GLU A 9 10.56 -1.97 -1.60
C GLU A 9 9.85 -1.46 -2.86
N PRO A 10 9.38 -2.34 -3.79
CA PRO A 10 8.60 -1.92 -4.95
C PRO A 10 7.31 -1.21 -4.55
N VAL A 11 7.15 0.04 -4.96
CA VAL A 11 5.97 0.87 -4.66
C VAL A 11 5.05 1.05 -5.86
N SER A 12 5.40 0.44 -7.01
CA SER A 12 4.59 0.37 -8.24
C SER A 12 4.08 1.73 -8.73
N LEU A 13 4.91 2.75 -8.66
CA LEU A 13 4.58 4.06 -9.22
C LEU A 13 4.56 4.02 -10.75
N VAL A 14 3.66 4.79 -11.35
CA VAL A 14 3.74 5.09 -12.79
C VAL A 14 4.91 6.03 -13.06
N GLU A 15 5.44 6.00 -14.28
CA GLU A 15 6.65 6.75 -14.65
C GLU A 15 6.54 8.26 -14.37
N GLU A 16 5.35 8.83 -14.57
CA GLU A 16 5.09 10.25 -14.29
C GLU A 16 5.21 10.57 -12.80
N ALA A 17 4.64 9.72 -11.94
CA ALA A 17 4.71 9.90 -10.49
C ALA A 17 6.13 9.69 -9.97
N GLU A 18 6.88 8.75 -10.53
CA GLU A 18 8.30 8.55 -10.19
C GLU A 18 9.12 9.80 -10.52
N LYS A 19 8.93 10.41 -11.70
CA LYS A 19 9.58 11.66 -12.07
C LYS A 19 9.22 12.82 -11.15
N GLU A 20 7.98 12.87 -10.66
CA GLU A 20 7.55 13.92 -9.73
C GLU A 20 8.26 13.82 -8.37
N LEU A 21 8.71 12.65 -7.91
CA LEU A 21 9.44 12.52 -6.66
C LEU A 21 10.68 13.43 -6.60
N HIS A 22 11.34 13.64 -7.73
CA HIS A 22 12.51 14.51 -7.83
C HIS A 22 12.21 16.01 -7.61
N GLN A 23 10.91 16.39 -7.59
CA GLN A 23 10.51 17.75 -7.23
C GLN A 23 10.44 17.92 -5.70
N TYR A 24 10.35 16.82 -4.95
CA TYR A 24 10.19 16.82 -3.50
C TYR A 24 11.45 16.40 -2.75
N ALA A 25 12.43 15.80 -3.43
CA ALA A 25 13.66 15.31 -2.82
C ALA A 25 14.89 15.62 -3.69
N GLU A 26 16.02 15.95 -3.05
CA GLU A 26 17.30 16.16 -3.72
C GLU A 26 17.86 14.84 -4.27
N LYS A 27 17.64 13.75 -3.54
CA LYS A 27 18.02 12.40 -3.93
C LYS A 27 16.85 11.45 -3.75
N VAL A 28 16.54 10.67 -4.79
CA VAL A 28 15.55 9.58 -4.76
C VAL A 28 16.30 8.26 -4.98
N VAL A 29 16.02 7.27 -4.12
CA VAL A 29 16.53 5.90 -4.23
C VAL A 29 15.34 4.97 -4.22
N MET A 30 15.24 4.06 -5.16
CA MET A 30 14.16 3.09 -5.24
C MET A 30 14.74 1.68 -5.33
N TYR A 31 14.21 0.79 -4.48
CA TYR A 31 14.52 -0.63 -4.51
C TYR A 31 13.41 -1.37 -5.25
N ASP A 32 13.78 -2.34 -6.07
CA ASP A 32 12.91 -3.15 -6.91
C ASP A 32 12.66 -4.56 -6.34
N ASP A 33 13.17 -4.83 -5.14
CA ASP A 33 12.98 -6.07 -4.38
C ASP A 33 12.53 -5.79 -2.95
N VAL A 34 11.95 -6.80 -2.30
CA VAL A 34 11.48 -6.71 -0.92
C VAL A 34 12.64 -6.98 0.04
N PRO A 35 12.85 -6.14 1.08
CA PRO A 35 13.88 -6.37 2.09
C PRO A 35 13.61 -7.65 2.87
N ALA A 36 14.67 -8.39 3.22
CA ALA A 36 14.57 -9.67 3.89
C ALA A 36 14.15 -9.54 5.37
N ASP A 37 14.57 -8.48 6.04
CA ASP A 37 14.37 -8.25 7.47
C ASP A 37 14.49 -6.77 7.85
N ASP A 38 14.29 -6.48 9.15
CA ASP A 38 14.37 -5.12 9.69
C ASP A 38 15.77 -4.50 9.55
N ASP A 39 16.82 -5.29 9.64
CA ASP A 39 18.21 -4.79 9.50
C ASP A 39 18.48 -4.36 8.06
N GLU A 40 17.91 -5.06 7.09
CA GLU A 40 17.97 -4.62 5.69
C GLU A 40 17.13 -3.36 5.45
N ILE A 41 15.95 -3.24 6.06
CA ILE A 41 15.14 -2.02 6.01
C ILE A 41 15.95 -0.84 6.54
N ILE A 42 16.56 -0.98 7.70
CA ILE A 42 17.41 0.04 8.34
C ILE A 42 18.55 0.44 7.39
N ARG A 43 19.22 -0.54 6.79
CA ARG A 43 20.31 -0.29 5.85
C ARG A 43 19.87 0.46 4.59
N ARG A 44 18.67 0.13 4.05
CA ARG A 44 18.09 0.82 2.88
C ARG A 44 17.71 2.26 3.21
N ILE A 45 17.12 2.49 4.36
CA ILE A 45 16.77 3.83 4.85
C ILE A 45 18.05 4.65 5.05
N GLY A 46 18.99 4.16 5.86
CA GLY A 46 20.25 4.84 6.16
C GLY A 46 20.02 6.26 6.67
N ASP A 47 20.47 7.25 5.91
CA ASP A 47 20.38 8.67 6.25
C ASP A 47 19.15 9.39 5.63
N ALA A 48 18.20 8.64 5.06
CA ALA A 48 17.02 9.22 4.44
C ALA A 48 16.11 9.91 5.46
N ASP A 49 15.56 11.06 5.08
CA ASP A 49 14.58 11.81 5.87
C ASP A 49 13.13 11.59 5.40
N GLY A 50 12.94 10.91 4.26
CA GLY A 50 11.65 10.44 3.77
C GLY A 50 11.71 8.98 3.31
N VAL A 51 10.68 8.21 3.64
CA VAL A 51 10.57 6.79 3.30
C VAL A 51 9.26 6.54 2.57
N LEU A 52 9.31 5.72 1.53
CA LEU A 52 8.14 5.15 0.86
C LEU A 52 8.16 3.64 1.02
N LEU A 53 6.99 3.06 1.29
CA LEU A 53 6.80 1.61 1.30
C LEU A 53 5.42 1.27 0.75
N SER A 54 5.25 0.02 0.33
CA SER A 54 3.98 -0.58 -0.03
C SER A 54 3.42 -1.36 1.17
N TYR A 55 2.75 -2.47 0.93
CA TYR A 55 2.09 -3.29 1.96
C TYR A 55 2.91 -4.49 2.41
N THR A 56 4.07 -4.75 1.81
CA THR A 56 4.85 -5.96 2.05
C THR A 56 5.76 -5.83 3.26
N SER A 57 6.46 -4.71 3.38
CA SER A 57 7.36 -4.43 4.51
C SER A 57 6.63 -3.79 5.68
N LYS A 58 7.24 -3.84 6.86
CA LYS A 58 6.76 -3.16 8.07
C LYS A 58 7.82 -2.24 8.63
N ILE A 59 7.41 -1.07 9.09
CA ILE A 59 8.26 -0.15 9.85
C ILE A 59 7.74 -0.12 11.28
N ASN A 60 8.42 -0.84 12.16
CA ASN A 60 8.15 -0.89 13.59
C ASN A 60 9.01 0.12 14.38
N SER A 61 8.82 0.19 15.69
CA SER A 61 9.60 1.07 16.57
C SER A 61 11.10 0.81 16.48
N TYR A 62 11.52 -0.46 16.36
CA TYR A 62 12.93 -0.83 16.22
C TYR A 62 13.57 -0.19 14.98
N VAL A 63 12.90 -0.24 13.85
CA VAL A 63 13.38 0.42 12.60
C VAL A 63 13.48 1.92 12.79
N PHE A 64 12.47 2.55 13.39
CA PHE A 64 12.48 3.99 13.62
C PHE A 64 13.62 4.43 14.55
N GLU A 65 13.86 3.70 15.64
CA GLU A 65 14.93 3.97 16.60
C GLU A 65 16.32 3.95 15.94
N HIS A 66 16.51 3.12 14.91
CA HIS A 66 17.76 3.01 14.17
C HIS A 66 17.85 3.98 12.97
N CYS A 67 16.74 4.67 12.66
CA CYS A 67 16.66 5.61 11.56
C CYS A 67 16.19 7.01 12.01
N PRO A 68 16.93 7.69 12.90
CA PRO A 68 16.49 8.93 13.56
C PRO A 68 16.36 10.13 12.60
N ALA A 69 16.84 10.03 11.37
CA ALA A 69 16.70 11.07 10.36
C ALA A 69 15.30 11.09 9.72
N VAL A 70 14.55 9.99 9.84
CA VAL A 70 13.22 9.86 9.22
C VAL A 70 12.23 10.81 9.87
N ARG A 71 11.59 11.63 9.06
CA ARG A 71 10.52 12.57 9.46
C ARG A 71 9.22 12.39 8.69
N TYR A 72 9.23 11.54 7.66
CA TYR A 72 8.07 11.26 6.83
C TYR A 72 8.07 9.82 6.35
N VAL A 73 6.91 9.19 6.42
CA VAL A 73 6.67 7.88 5.81
C VAL A 73 5.43 7.97 4.94
N GLY A 74 5.61 7.68 3.65
CA GLY A 74 4.53 7.56 2.67
C GLY A 74 4.19 6.09 2.42
N MET A 75 3.01 5.66 2.84
CA MET A 75 2.47 4.35 2.54
C MET A 75 1.83 4.39 1.15
N CYS A 76 2.47 3.78 0.15
CA CYS A 76 1.93 3.61 -1.21
C CYS A 76 0.88 2.47 -1.26
N CYS A 77 0.09 2.37 -0.20
CA CYS A 77 -0.98 1.40 0.00
C CYS A 77 -2.08 2.02 0.86
N SER A 78 -3.16 1.26 1.06
CA SER A 78 -4.31 1.73 1.85
C SER A 78 -3.94 1.96 3.32
N LEU A 79 -4.40 3.08 3.86
CA LEU A 79 -4.33 3.38 5.28
C LEU A 79 -5.74 3.70 5.80
N TYR A 80 -6.43 2.70 6.33
CA TYR A 80 -7.78 2.87 6.87
C TYR A 80 -7.80 3.18 8.37
N SER A 81 -6.93 2.54 9.15
CA SER A 81 -6.79 2.78 10.58
C SER A 81 -5.33 2.61 11.03
N LYS A 82 -5.02 3.08 12.24
CA LYS A 82 -3.69 2.93 12.83
C LYS A 82 -3.35 1.46 13.08
N GLU A 83 -4.34 0.66 13.47
CA GLU A 83 -4.19 -0.75 13.82
C GLU A 83 -3.94 -1.62 12.58
N SER A 84 -4.45 -1.20 11.43
CA SER A 84 -4.28 -1.92 10.16
C SER A 84 -3.01 -1.51 9.40
N ALA A 85 -2.31 -0.49 9.87
CA ALA A 85 -1.11 0.00 9.21
C ALA A 85 0.07 -0.97 9.36
N ASN A 86 0.89 -1.05 8.33
CA ASN A 86 2.19 -1.72 8.40
C ASN A 86 3.32 -0.79 8.85
N VAL A 87 2.96 0.35 9.44
CA VAL A 87 3.85 1.31 10.08
C VAL A 87 3.38 1.53 11.51
N ASP A 88 4.28 1.57 12.49
CA ASP A 88 3.94 1.93 13.86
C ASP A 88 3.61 3.42 13.95
N ILE A 89 2.34 3.73 13.68
CA ILE A 89 1.84 5.10 13.65
C ILE A 89 1.86 5.72 15.06
N ALA A 90 1.62 4.93 16.10
CA ALA A 90 1.63 5.44 17.48
C ALA A 90 3.02 5.96 17.84
N TRP A 91 4.04 5.15 17.61
CA TRP A 91 5.43 5.57 17.81
C TRP A 91 5.79 6.79 16.96
N ALA A 92 5.42 6.78 15.68
CA ALA A 92 5.71 7.87 14.76
C ALA A 92 5.12 9.21 15.23
N GLU A 93 3.86 9.23 15.68
CA GLU A 93 3.19 10.43 16.20
C GLU A 93 3.89 10.96 17.46
N GLU A 94 4.29 10.08 18.40
CA GLU A 94 4.99 10.46 19.63
C GLU A 94 6.36 11.10 19.33
N HIS A 95 6.99 10.72 18.23
CA HIS A 95 8.33 11.18 17.85
C HIS A 95 8.33 12.22 16.70
N GLY A 96 7.16 12.73 16.34
CA GLY A 96 7.04 13.79 15.33
C GLY A 96 7.26 13.35 13.88
N VAL A 97 7.18 12.04 13.61
CA VAL A 97 7.24 11.49 12.25
C VAL A 97 5.85 11.53 11.63
N THR A 98 5.74 12.13 10.45
CA THR A 98 4.48 12.19 9.71
C THR A 98 4.28 10.92 8.89
N VAL A 99 3.19 10.19 9.12
CA VAL A 99 2.79 9.03 8.30
C VAL A 99 1.57 9.39 7.47
N LYS A 100 1.63 9.13 6.17
CA LYS A 100 0.51 9.31 5.23
C LYS A 100 0.33 8.04 4.41
N GLY A 101 -0.91 7.70 4.13
CA GLY A 101 -1.28 6.60 3.25
C GLY A 101 -2.43 7.00 2.33
N ILE A 102 -2.83 6.08 1.47
CA ILE A 102 -3.85 6.33 0.46
C ILE A 102 -5.21 5.85 0.97
N ARG A 103 -6.26 6.60 0.66
CA ARG A 103 -7.66 6.22 0.90
C ARG A 103 -8.47 6.39 -0.37
N ASP A 104 -9.58 5.67 -0.43
CA ASP A 104 -10.62 5.84 -1.45
C ASP A 104 -10.11 5.73 -2.89
N TYR A 105 -9.12 4.86 -3.11
CA TYR A 105 -8.60 4.56 -4.44
C TYR A 105 -9.02 3.16 -4.88
N GLY A 106 -9.45 3.02 -6.13
CA GLY A 106 -9.83 1.74 -6.72
C GLY A 106 -11.13 1.11 -6.19
N ASP A 107 -11.79 1.70 -5.19
CA ASP A 107 -12.99 1.16 -4.55
C ASP A 107 -14.11 0.91 -5.56
N ARG A 108 -14.30 1.81 -6.52
CA ARG A 108 -15.29 1.62 -7.60
C ARG A 108 -14.95 0.42 -8.48
N GLY A 109 -13.68 0.27 -8.85
CA GLY A 109 -13.23 -0.87 -9.65
C GLY A 109 -13.41 -2.21 -8.94
N VAL A 110 -13.22 -2.25 -7.61
CA VAL A 110 -13.48 -3.44 -6.80
C VAL A 110 -14.97 -3.78 -6.80
N VAL A 111 -15.85 -2.78 -6.64
CA VAL A 111 -17.30 -2.99 -6.72
C VAL A 111 -17.72 -3.50 -8.09
N GLU A 112 -17.23 -2.89 -9.15
CA GLU A 112 -17.50 -3.30 -10.54
C GLU A 112 -17.03 -4.74 -10.79
N TYR A 113 -15.83 -5.09 -10.31
CA TYR A 113 -15.29 -6.44 -10.42
C TYR A 113 -16.20 -7.47 -9.71
N VAL A 114 -16.59 -7.19 -8.45
CA VAL A 114 -17.46 -8.10 -7.66
C VAL A 114 -18.80 -8.30 -8.36
N ILE A 115 -19.42 -7.22 -8.86
CA ILE A 115 -20.70 -7.31 -9.59
C ILE A 115 -20.53 -8.11 -10.89
N CYS A 116 -19.46 -7.85 -11.63
CA CYS A 116 -19.18 -8.56 -12.87
C CYS A 116 -19.00 -10.07 -12.64
N GLU A 117 -18.18 -10.45 -11.66
CA GLU A 117 -17.93 -11.85 -11.34
C GLU A 117 -19.19 -12.54 -10.78
N LEU A 118 -20.00 -11.83 -10.00
CA LEU A 118 -21.30 -12.37 -9.54
C LEU A 118 -22.22 -12.69 -10.73
N VAL A 119 -22.38 -11.77 -11.67
CA VAL A 119 -23.19 -11.97 -12.88
C VAL A 119 -22.63 -13.13 -13.71
N ARG A 120 -21.32 -13.17 -13.93
CA ARG A 120 -20.66 -14.28 -14.66
C ARG A 120 -20.90 -15.63 -14.02
N PHE A 121 -20.82 -15.70 -12.69
CA PHE A 121 -21.04 -16.92 -11.94
C PHE A 121 -22.49 -17.41 -11.97
N LEU A 122 -23.45 -16.48 -11.94
CA LEU A 122 -24.88 -16.81 -12.02
C LEU A 122 -25.31 -17.24 -13.43
N HIS A 123 -24.72 -16.68 -14.47
CA HIS A 123 -25.07 -16.95 -15.87
C HIS A 123 -24.14 -17.96 -16.56
N GLY A 124 -23.02 -18.32 -15.96
CA GLY A 124 -22.09 -19.31 -16.48
C GLY A 124 -21.27 -18.85 -17.67
N TYR A 125 -21.02 -17.54 -17.84
CA TYR A 125 -20.18 -17.04 -18.93
C TYR A 125 -18.73 -17.52 -18.77
N ASP A 126 -18.29 -18.43 -19.65
CA ASP A 126 -16.94 -18.98 -19.76
C ASP A 126 -16.40 -19.70 -18.49
N ARG A 127 -17.27 -20.01 -17.52
CA ARG A 127 -16.90 -20.62 -16.23
C ARG A 127 -18.02 -21.52 -15.68
N PRO A 128 -17.74 -22.36 -14.69
CA PRO A 128 -18.76 -23.11 -13.99
C PRO A 128 -19.84 -22.17 -13.42
N MET A 129 -21.09 -22.50 -13.66
CA MET A 129 -22.23 -21.82 -13.06
C MET A 129 -22.44 -22.26 -11.62
N TRP A 130 -23.07 -21.41 -10.82
CA TRP A 130 -23.51 -21.76 -9.46
C TRP A 130 -24.56 -22.88 -9.46
N LYS A 131 -25.44 -22.90 -10.48
CA LYS A 131 -26.48 -23.94 -10.65
C LYS A 131 -26.43 -24.48 -12.09
N GLU A 132 -27.19 -25.56 -12.33
CA GLU A 132 -27.30 -26.18 -13.67
C GLU A 132 -27.91 -25.25 -14.73
N MET A 133 -28.72 -24.29 -14.30
CA MET A 133 -29.37 -23.31 -15.16
C MET A 133 -28.98 -21.89 -14.75
N PRO A 134 -28.90 -20.95 -15.69
CA PRO A 134 -28.67 -19.53 -15.39
C PRO A 134 -29.71 -18.99 -14.40
N VAL A 135 -29.28 -18.15 -13.47
CA VAL A 135 -30.13 -17.55 -12.44
C VAL A 135 -29.98 -16.03 -12.51
N GLU A 136 -31.11 -15.34 -12.45
CA GLU A 136 -31.10 -13.87 -12.37
C GLU A 136 -30.61 -13.39 -11.00
N ILE A 137 -29.94 -12.25 -10.97
CA ILE A 137 -29.52 -11.60 -9.73
C ILE A 137 -30.70 -11.04 -8.92
N THR A 138 -31.81 -10.74 -9.63
CA THR A 138 -33.02 -10.17 -9.01
C THR A 138 -33.58 -11.07 -7.92
N GLY A 139 -33.72 -10.54 -6.70
CA GLY A 139 -34.28 -11.27 -5.56
C GLY A 139 -33.33 -12.24 -4.88
N LEU A 140 -32.10 -12.36 -5.33
CA LEU A 140 -31.08 -13.16 -4.62
C LEU A 140 -30.62 -12.46 -3.33
N LYS A 141 -30.33 -13.28 -2.32
CA LYS A 141 -29.66 -12.83 -1.10
C LYS A 141 -28.17 -13.14 -1.24
N VAL A 142 -27.35 -12.13 -1.21
CA VAL A 142 -25.88 -12.23 -1.28
C VAL A 142 -25.31 -11.80 0.07
N GLY A 143 -24.48 -12.64 0.67
CA GLY A 143 -23.71 -12.32 1.87
C GLY A 143 -22.26 -12.04 1.49
N MET A 144 -21.66 -11.03 2.10
CA MET A 144 -20.20 -10.80 2.08
C MET A 144 -19.65 -11.09 3.47
N VAL A 145 -18.52 -11.79 3.53
CA VAL A 145 -17.83 -12.20 4.78
C VAL A 145 -16.44 -11.56 4.79
#